data_e84fa7057c5a141b1f7fc81d99128c16
#
_entry.id   e84fa7057c5a141b1f7fc81d99128c16
#
_cell.length_a   1.000
_cell.length_b   1.000
_cell.length_c   1.000
_cell.angle_alpha   90.00
_cell.angle_beta   90.00
_cell.angle_gamma   90.00
#
_symmetry.space_group_name_H-M   'P 1'
#
loop_
_entity.id
_entity.type
_entity.pdbx_description
1 polymer ?
#
loop_
_entity_poly.entity_id
_entity_poly.type
_entity_poly.pdbx_seq_one_letter_code
_entity_poly.pdbx_strand_id
1 'polypeptide(L)'
;MVELEQYKFTVNQYKEPMKELGLSLSLSHKHEQIKELESEMREEGFWNNPDKAQEVTKKLKNLKDTVSAYHALEMTLDDVSTMIELGTEENDASVIPEIEELLGEFEIEFDNLKIQTLLSGEYDKNNAIVTLHAGAGGTESCDWAGMLYRMYSKWADSHGFKTEVLDYLDGDEAGIKSITFEVNGENAYGYLKSEKGVHRLVRISPFNAAGKRQTSFASCDVMPDIEEDLSVEIADEDIRIDTYRSSGAGGQHINKTDSAIRITHIPTGVVVQCQNKRSQHKNKDKAMQMLKAKLYLIKEQENREKLSDIRGEVSDNGWGNQIRSYVMQPYTMVKDHRTGEETGNVQSVMDGNLDAFMNAYLRWITTPQKA
;
A
#
# COMPACT_ATOMS: atom_id res chain seq x y z
N MET A 1 -30.65 -30.41 3.42
CA MET A 1 -30.06 -31.32 2.40
C MET A 1 -29.59 -30.52 1.17
N VAL A 2 -30.48 -29.80 0.44
CA VAL A 2 -30.05 -29.06 -0.77
C VAL A 2 -29.02 -27.99 -0.41
N GLU A 3 -29.15 -27.32 0.73
CA GLU A 3 -28.19 -26.30 1.21
C GLU A 3 -26.82 -26.90 1.57
N LEU A 4 -26.77 -28.02 2.29
CA LEU A 4 -25.52 -28.71 2.62
C LEU A 4 -24.74 -29.17 1.36
N GLU A 5 -25.47 -29.65 0.33
CA GLU A 5 -24.86 -30.00 -0.95
C GLU A 5 -24.25 -28.76 -1.66
N GLN A 6 -24.85 -27.58 -1.49
CA GLN A 6 -24.35 -26.35 -2.03
C GLN A 6 -23.01 -25.94 -1.34
N TYR A 7 -22.95 -26.04 -0.01
CA TYR A 7 -21.69 -25.77 0.73
C TYR A 7 -20.62 -26.82 0.40
N LYS A 8 -20.97 -28.07 0.22
CA LYS A 8 -20.03 -29.11 -0.25
C LYS A 8 -19.43 -28.75 -1.61
N PHE A 9 -20.24 -28.23 -2.51
CA PHE A 9 -19.72 -27.72 -3.80
C PHE A 9 -18.77 -26.57 -3.62
N THR A 10 -19.10 -25.58 -2.78
CA THR A 10 -18.25 -24.43 -2.46
C THR A 10 -16.91 -24.87 -1.88
N VAL A 11 -16.90 -25.75 -0.87
CA VAL A 11 -15.66 -26.28 -0.27
C VAL A 11 -14.79 -26.98 -1.33
N ASN A 12 -15.40 -27.78 -2.21
CA ASN A 12 -14.65 -28.45 -3.26
C ASN A 12 -14.05 -27.48 -4.29
N GLN A 13 -14.66 -26.32 -4.52
CA GLN A 13 -14.08 -25.28 -5.39
C GLN A 13 -12.81 -24.69 -4.82
N TYR A 14 -12.63 -24.66 -3.50
CA TYR A 14 -11.42 -24.12 -2.87
C TYR A 14 -10.26 -25.11 -2.79
N LYS A 15 -10.45 -26.40 -3.00
CA LYS A 15 -9.39 -27.43 -2.88
C LYS A 15 -8.22 -27.21 -3.84
N GLU A 16 -8.48 -26.93 -5.11
CA GLU A 16 -7.41 -26.64 -6.07
C GLU A 16 -6.80 -25.26 -5.86
N PRO A 17 -7.56 -24.15 -5.66
CA PRO A 17 -6.98 -22.86 -5.30
C PRO A 17 -6.11 -22.89 -4.03
N MET A 18 -6.47 -23.67 -3.01
CA MET A 18 -5.63 -23.86 -1.82
C MET A 18 -4.29 -24.51 -2.15
N LYS A 19 -4.28 -25.54 -2.98
CA LYS A 19 -3.01 -26.17 -3.42
C LYS A 19 -2.14 -25.19 -4.21
N GLU A 20 -2.73 -24.44 -5.13
CA GLU A 20 -2.03 -23.41 -5.91
C GLU A 20 -1.44 -22.32 -4.98
N LEU A 21 -2.21 -21.91 -3.96
CA LEU A 21 -1.73 -20.97 -2.96
C LEU A 21 -0.53 -21.53 -2.17
N GLY A 22 -0.59 -22.79 -1.74
CA GLY A 22 0.51 -23.46 -1.06
C GLY A 22 1.80 -23.55 -1.91
N LEU A 23 1.65 -23.80 -3.22
CA LEU A 23 2.77 -23.77 -4.16
C LEU A 23 3.33 -22.35 -4.34
N SER A 24 2.46 -21.36 -4.50
CA SER A 24 2.85 -19.94 -4.65
C SER A 24 3.57 -19.41 -3.40
N LEU A 25 3.14 -19.84 -2.22
CA LEU A 25 3.79 -19.53 -0.94
C LEU A 25 5.14 -20.25 -0.78
N SER A 26 5.46 -21.24 -1.61
CA SER A 26 6.68 -22.06 -1.48
C SER A 26 6.83 -22.66 -0.07
N LEU A 27 5.76 -23.23 0.48
CA LEU A 27 5.70 -23.70 1.87
C LEU A 27 6.85 -24.64 2.25
N SER A 28 7.25 -25.56 1.36
CA SER A 28 8.36 -26.46 1.60
C SER A 28 9.67 -25.72 1.88
N HIS A 29 9.95 -24.68 1.08
CA HIS A 29 11.14 -23.85 1.25
C HIS A 29 11.06 -23.00 2.53
N LYS A 30 9.87 -22.46 2.87
CA LYS A 30 9.67 -21.74 4.13
C LYS A 30 9.90 -22.63 5.35
N HIS A 31 9.48 -23.89 5.30
CA HIS A 31 9.76 -24.86 6.36
C HIS A 31 11.25 -25.14 6.55
N GLU A 32 12.01 -25.21 5.44
CA GLU A 32 13.47 -25.35 5.51
C GLU A 32 14.11 -24.12 6.13
N GLN A 33 13.74 -22.92 5.66
CA GLN A 33 14.22 -21.66 6.22
C GLN A 33 13.90 -21.51 7.71
N ILE A 34 12.71 -21.91 8.15
CA ILE A 34 12.34 -21.89 9.58
C ILE A 34 13.31 -22.78 10.39
N LYS A 35 13.60 -23.99 9.91
CA LYS A 35 14.54 -24.90 10.58
C LYS A 35 15.95 -24.35 10.63
N GLU A 36 16.40 -23.71 9.55
CA GLU A 36 17.74 -23.09 9.48
C GLU A 36 17.85 -21.93 10.47
N LEU A 37 16.87 -21.00 10.48
CA LEU A 37 16.87 -19.87 11.41
C LEU A 37 16.72 -20.32 12.88
N GLU A 38 15.91 -21.33 13.16
CA GLU A 38 15.82 -21.92 14.50
C GLU A 38 17.14 -22.60 14.94
N SER A 39 17.89 -23.17 14.00
CA SER A 39 19.22 -23.71 14.29
C SER A 39 20.22 -22.60 14.56
N GLU A 40 20.23 -21.53 13.76
CA GLU A 40 21.08 -20.36 13.96
C GLU A 40 20.84 -19.70 15.34
N MET A 41 19.57 -19.59 15.75
CA MET A 41 19.22 -19.03 17.08
C MET A 41 19.70 -19.88 18.26
N ARG A 42 20.06 -21.15 18.04
CA ARG A 42 20.60 -22.06 19.07
C ARG A 42 22.12 -22.01 19.15
N GLU A 43 22.81 -21.36 18.22
CA GLU A 43 24.25 -21.24 18.21
C GLU A 43 24.77 -20.41 19.39
N GLU A 44 25.91 -20.83 19.94
CA GLU A 44 26.56 -20.11 21.03
C GLU A 44 27.03 -18.72 20.57
N GLY A 45 26.54 -17.66 21.23
CA GLY A 45 26.90 -16.28 20.86
C GLY A 45 25.89 -15.56 19.96
N PHE A 46 24.86 -16.22 19.43
CA PHE A 46 23.84 -15.57 18.59
C PHE A 46 23.23 -14.33 19.27
N TRP A 47 22.90 -14.42 20.54
CA TRP A 47 22.27 -13.36 21.34
C TRP A 47 23.22 -12.22 21.74
N ASN A 48 24.52 -12.34 21.45
CA ASN A 48 25.51 -11.30 21.72
C ASN A 48 25.44 -10.14 20.73
N ASN A 49 24.75 -10.31 19.60
CA ASN A 49 24.49 -9.25 18.62
C ASN A 49 22.96 -8.94 18.59
N PRO A 50 22.50 -7.91 19.33
CA PRO A 50 21.07 -7.59 19.44
C PRO A 50 20.40 -7.28 18.08
N ASP A 51 21.09 -6.58 17.19
CA ASP A 51 20.54 -6.16 15.89
C ASP A 51 20.29 -7.39 15.00
N LYS A 52 21.29 -8.27 14.88
CA LYS A 52 21.14 -9.52 14.14
C LYS A 52 20.08 -10.44 14.77
N ALA A 53 20.03 -10.53 16.09
CA ALA A 53 19.04 -11.32 16.81
C ALA A 53 17.62 -10.81 16.56
N GLN A 54 17.43 -9.50 16.53
CA GLN A 54 16.13 -8.88 16.22
C GLN A 54 15.70 -9.15 14.78
N GLU A 55 16.60 -9.00 13.81
CA GLU A 55 16.32 -9.27 12.39
C GLU A 55 15.92 -10.73 12.17
N VAL A 56 16.73 -11.69 12.67
CA VAL A 56 16.46 -13.12 12.53
C VAL A 56 15.14 -13.51 13.22
N THR A 57 14.87 -12.97 14.41
CA THR A 57 13.62 -13.23 15.13
C THR A 57 12.41 -12.70 14.38
N LYS A 58 12.49 -11.50 13.82
CA LYS A 58 11.43 -10.91 13.00
C LYS A 58 11.18 -11.76 11.74
N LYS A 59 12.25 -12.16 11.03
CA LYS A 59 12.16 -13.02 9.85
C LYS A 59 11.54 -14.38 10.16
N LEU A 60 11.98 -15.02 11.25
CA LEU A 60 11.42 -16.30 11.70
C LEU A 60 9.94 -16.19 12.06
N LYS A 61 9.54 -15.12 12.75
CA LYS A 61 8.15 -14.86 13.08
C LYS A 61 7.30 -14.75 11.81
N ASN A 62 7.70 -13.93 10.86
CA ASN A 62 6.94 -13.73 9.60
C ASN A 62 6.78 -15.03 8.80
N LEU A 63 7.85 -15.85 8.73
CA LEU A 63 7.76 -17.15 8.06
C LEU A 63 6.77 -18.09 8.77
N LYS A 64 6.82 -18.14 10.10
CA LYS A 64 5.90 -18.95 10.90
C LYS A 64 4.46 -18.46 10.79
N ASP A 65 4.23 -17.15 10.84
CA ASP A 65 2.90 -16.56 10.71
C ASP A 65 2.27 -16.92 9.36
N THR A 66 3.04 -16.83 8.26
CA THR A 66 2.57 -17.21 6.92
C THR A 66 2.22 -18.71 6.83
N VAL A 67 3.08 -19.58 7.36
CA VAL A 67 2.86 -21.03 7.36
C VAL A 67 1.64 -21.39 8.24
N SER A 68 1.53 -20.77 9.41
CA SER A 68 0.42 -20.98 10.33
C SER A 68 -0.91 -20.52 9.74
N ALA A 69 -0.93 -19.38 9.05
CA ALA A 69 -2.13 -18.87 8.36
C ALA A 69 -2.61 -19.85 7.28
N TYR A 70 -1.69 -20.40 6.48
CA TYR A 70 -2.04 -21.40 5.48
C TYR A 70 -2.63 -22.67 6.12
N HIS A 71 -1.99 -23.19 7.17
CA HIS A 71 -2.49 -24.38 7.86
C HIS A 71 -3.82 -24.12 8.57
N ALA A 72 -4.06 -22.93 9.11
CA ALA A 72 -5.34 -22.57 9.68
C ALA A 72 -6.46 -22.64 8.63
N LEU A 73 -6.22 -22.12 7.42
CA LEU A 73 -7.16 -22.22 6.30
C LEU A 73 -7.42 -23.67 5.89
N GLU A 74 -6.37 -24.50 5.84
CA GLU A 74 -6.49 -25.92 5.52
C GLU A 74 -7.36 -26.65 6.56
N MET A 75 -7.12 -26.37 7.85
CA MET A 75 -7.93 -26.93 8.94
C MET A 75 -9.39 -26.47 8.87
N THR A 76 -9.65 -25.18 8.62
CA THR A 76 -11.02 -24.66 8.49
C THR A 76 -11.78 -25.36 7.37
N LEU A 77 -11.14 -25.60 6.21
CA LEU A 77 -11.78 -26.35 5.12
C LEU A 77 -12.08 -27.81 5.49
N ASP A 78 -11.18 -28.46 6.22
CA ASP A 78 -11.39 -29.84 6.69
C ASP A 78 -12.50 -29.91 7.74
N ASP A 79 -12.55 -28.94 8.67
CA ASP A 79 -13.59 -28.85 9.70
C ASP A 79 -14.95 -28.64 9.06
N VAL A 80 -15.08 -27.67 8.13
CA VAL A 80 -16.33 -27.43 7.38
C VAL A 80 -16.73 -28.65 6.57
N SER A 81 -15.78 -29.34 5.91
CA SER A 81 -16.06 -30.57 5.18
C SER A 81 -16.64 -31.64 6.08
N THR A 82 -16.04 -31.81 7.28
CA THR A 82 -16.49 -32.79 8.28
C THR A 82 -17.89 -32.42 8.81
N MET A 83 -18.15 -31.15 9.09
CA MET A 83 -19.47 -30.68 9.54
C MET A 83 -20.55 -30.92 8.49
N ILE A 84 -20.26 -30.73 7.19
CA ILE A 84 -21.17 -31.02 6.09
C ILE A 84 -21.44 -32.49 6.00
N GLU A 85 -20.46 -33.38 6.16
CA GLU A 85 -20.63 -34.84 6.12
C GLU A 85 -21.51 -35.31 7.28
N LEU A 86 -21.21 -34.90 8.52
CA LEU A 86 -22.00 -35.25 9.71
C LEU A 86 -23.43 -34.70 9.61
N GLY A 87 -23.61 -33.43 9.24
CA GLY A 87 -24.93 -32.82 9.07
C GLY A 87 -25.77 -33.52 7.98
N THR A 88 -25.10 -34.06 6.96
CA THR A 88 -25.78 -34.85 5.89
C THR A 88 -26.17 -36.22 6.38
N GLU A 89 -25.31 -36.93 7.12
CA GLU A 89 -25.57 -38.26 7.66
C GLU A 89 -26.67 -38.24 8.72
N GLU A 90 -26.62 -37.24 9.62
CA GLU A 90 -27.62 -37.11 10.72
C GLU A 90 -28.89 -36.35 10.27
N ASN A 91 -28.92 -35.83 9.04
CA ASN A 91 -29.98 -34.96 8.51
C ASN A 91 -30.25 -33.75 9.42
N ASP A 92 -29.17 -33.17 9.99
CA ASP A 92 -29.22 -32.04 10.89
C ASP A 92 -28.86 -30.75 10.16
N ALA A 93 -29.83 -29.84 10.03
CA ALA A 93 -29.64 -28.51 9.43
C ALA A 93 -29.14 -27.45 10.42
N SER A 94 -29.01 -27.77 11.71
CA SER A 94 -28.60 -26.80 12.74
C SER A 94 -27.13 -26.36 12.60
N VAL A 95 -26.34 -27.13 11.85
CA VAL A 95 -24.93 -26.83 11.57
C VAL A 95 -24.75 -25.76 10.49
N ILE A 96 -25.78 -25.40 9.73
CA ILE A 96 -25.68 -24.46 8.60
C ILE A 96 -25.16 -23.07 9.01
N PRO A 97 -25.67 -22.40 10.07
CA PRO A 97 -25.17 -21.09 10.44
C PRO A 97 -23.69 -21.08 10.80
N GLU A 98 -23.18 -22.14 11.43
CA GLU A 98 -21.76 -22.27 11.79
C GLU A 98 -20.90 -22.49 10.54
N ILE A 99 -21.39 -23.29 9.58
CA ILE A 99 -20.72 -23.47 8.27
C ILE A 99 -20.63 -22.14 7.51
N GLU A 100 -21.70 -21.32 7.53
CA GLU A 100 -21.70 -20.01 6.89
C GLU A 100 -20.69 -19.06 7.50
N GLU A 101 -20.62 -19.02 8.82
CA GLU A 101 -19.65 -18.18 9.55
C GLU A 101 -18.22 -18.60 9.22
N LEU A 102 -17.89 -19.89 9.35
CA LEU A 102 -16.55 -20.42 9.07
C LEU A 102 -16.14 -20.24 7.61
N LEU A 103 -17.04 -20.45 6.65
CA LEU A 103 -16.74 -20.19 5.24
C LEU A 103 -16.55 -18.72 4.95
N GLY A 104 -17.32 -17.82 5.57
CA GLY A 104 -17.17 -16.40 5.42
C GLY A 104 -15.81 -15.91 5.94
N GLU A 105 -15.37 -16.39 7.11
CA GLU A 105 -14.05 -16.12 7.65
C GLU A 105 -12.94 -16.70 6.77
N PHE A 106 -13.11 -17.94 6.31
CA PHE A 106 -12.17 -18.60 5.42
C PHE A 106 -11.98 -17.82 4.11
N GLU A 107 -13.04 -17.33 3.48
CA GLU A 107 -12.97 -16.59 2.22
C GLU A 107 -12.15 -15.30 2.37
N ILE A 108 -12.37 -14.57 3.48
CA ILE A 108 -11.62 -13.35 3.80
C ILE A 108 -10.12 -13.66 4.00
N GLU A 109 -9.82 -14.65 4.84
CA GLU A 109 -8.44 -15.00 5.15
C GLU A 109 -7.70 -15.63 3.96
N PHE A 110 -8.39 -16.43 3.14
CA PHE A 110 -7.84 -16.98 1.91
C PHE A 110 -7.46 -15.88 0.91
N ASP A 111 -8.33 -14.90 0.71
CA ASP A 111 -8.05 -13.77 -0.16
C ASP A 111 -6.89 -12.92 0.40
N ASN A 112 -6.84 -12.67 1.70
CA ASN A 112 -5.75 -11.97 2.36
C ASN A 112 -4.40 -12.69 2.14
N LEU A 113 -4.36 -14.00 2.37
CA LEU A 113 -3.14 -14.79 2.20
C LEU A 113 -2.71 -14.86 0.72
N LYS A 114 -3.67 -14.95 -0.20
CA LYS A 114 -3.43 -14.91 -1.64
C LYS A 114 -2.80 -13.58 -2.06
N ILE A 115 -3.27 -12.46 -1.52
CA ILE A 115 -2.71 -11.14 -1.80
C ILE A 115 -1.26 -11.05 -1.32
N GLN A 116 -0.93 -11.61 -0.16
CA GLN A 116 0.45 -11.66 0.32
C GLN A 116 1.41 -12.35 -0.67
N THR A 117 0.93 -13.31 -1.47
CA THR A 117 1.75 -13.92 -2.53
C THR A 117 2.04 -12.98 -3.70
N LEU A 118 1.17 -12.00 -3.93
CA LEU A 118 1.33 -10.99 -4.98
C LEU A 118 2.31 -9.88 -4.58
N LEU A 119 2.56 -9.73 -3.27
CA LEU A 119 3.51 -8.77 -2.71
C LEU A 119 4.92 -9.37 -2.69
N SER A 120 5.44 -9.68 -3.89
CA SER A 120 6.73 -10.36 -4.08
C SER A 120 7.86 -9.44 -4.53
N GLY A 121 7.58 -8.14 -4.71
CA GLY A 121 8.59 -7.14 -5.06
C GLY A 121 9.59 -6.93 -3.93
N GLU A 122 10.82 -6.60 -4.29
CA GLU A 122 11.95 -6.41 -3.36
C GLU A 122 11.61 -5.47 -2.19
N TYR A 123 10.84 -4.41 -2.48
CA TYR A 123 10.46 -3.38 -1.50
C TYR A 123 9.02 -3.49 -1.00
N ASP A 124 8.26 -4.49 -1.42
CA ASP A 124 6.84 -4.60 -1.08
C ASP A 124 6.59 -4.67 0.44
N LYS A 125 7.55 -5.21 1.20
CA LYS A 125 7.48 -5.33 2.66
C LYS A 125 7.77 -4.04 3.43
N ASN A 126 8.26 -3.02 2.74
CA ASN A 126 8.69 -1.78 3.38
C ASN A 126 7.49 -0.90 3.78
N ASN A 127 7.77 0.03 4.68
CA ASN A 127 6.90 1.19 4.91
C ASN A 127 6.74 1.98 3.62
N ALA A 128 5.67 2.76 3.52
CA ALA A 128 5.43 3.62 2.38
C ALA A 128 5.58 5.10 2.72
N ILE A 129 6.17 5.87 1.81
CA ILE A 129 6.13 7.33 1.82
C ILE A 129 5.18 7.76 0.71
N VAL A 130 4.07 8.38 1.09
CA VAL A 130 3.02 8.83 0.17
C VAL A 130 3.08 10.34 0.07
N THR A 131 3.09 10.86 -1.15
CA THR A 131 3.04 12.29 -1.42
C THR A 131 1.83 12.62 -2.29
N LEU A 132 0.96 13.48 -1.79
CA LEU A 132 -0.21 13.99 -2.51
C LEU A 132 0.03 15.44 -2.92
N HIS A 133 -0.27 15.75 -4.17
CA HIS A 133 -0.23 17.12 -4.68
C HIS A 133 -1.57 17.49 -5.31
N ALA A 134 -2.09 18.66 -4.95
CA ALA A 134 -3.22 19.26 -5.65
C ALA A 134 -2.83 19.55 -7.10
N GLY A 135 -3.65 19.08 -8.04
CA GLY A 135 -3.47 19.30 -9.48
C GLY A 135 -4.33 20.45 -10.01
N ALA A 136 -4.83 20.28 -11.23
CA ALA A 136 -5.74 21.27 -11.82
C ALA A 136 -7.09 21.30 -11.08
N GLY A 137 -7.56 22.49 -10.70
CA GLY A 137 -8.85 22.70 -10.02
C GLY A 137 -8.85 23.82 -8.96
N GLY A 138 -7.72 24.48 -8.73
CA GLY A 138 -7.61 25.56 -7.74
C GLY A 138 -7.93 25.09 -6.32
N THR A 139 -8.73 25.86 -5.56
CA THR A 139 -9.17 25.53 -4.18
C THR A 139 -9.82 24.15 -4.10
N GLU A 140 -10.59 23.75 -5.11
CA GLU A 140 -11.26 22.45 -5.17
C GLU A 140 -10.25 21.29 -5.23
N SER A 141 -9.13 21.44 -5.93
CA SER A 141 -8.08 20.40 -5.98
C SER A 141 -7.31 20.30 -4.67
N CYS A 142 -7.16 21.40 -3.94
CA CYS A 142 -6.57 21.39 -2.60
C CYS A 142 -7.48 20.65 -1.59
N ASP A 143 -8.79 20.87 -1.67
CA ASP A 143 -9.74 20.12 -0.86
C ASP A 143 -9.74 18.63 -1.22
N TRP A 144 -9.66 18.33 -2.53
CA TRP A 144 -9.55 16.94 -3.00
C TRP A 144 -8.30 16.22 -2.46
N ALA A 145 -7.15 16.87 -2.45
CA ALA A 145 -5.93 16.31 -1.85
C ALA A 145 -6.12 16.03 -0.35
N GLY A 146 -6.82 16.91 0.38
CA GLY A 146 -7.18 16.70 1.77
C GLY A 146 -8.14 15.52 1.98
N MET A 147 -9.09 15.33 1.08
CA MET A 147 -10.00 14.18 1.11
C MET A 147 -9.25 12.86 0.85
N LEU A 148 -8.31 12.83 -0.10
CA LEU A 148 -7.47 11.67 -0.38
C LEU A 148 -6.58 11.34 0.83
N TYR A 149 -5.96 12.33 1.45
CA TYR A 149 -5.16 12.11 2.67
C TYR A 149 -6.00 11.46 3.77
N ARG A 150 -7.21 11.98 4.02
CA ARG A 150 -8.13 11.39 5.01
C ARG A 150 -8.51 9.95 4.64
N MET A 151 -8.76 9.67 3.37
CA MET A 151 -9.09 8.33 2.86
C MET A 151 -7.96 7.34 3.13
N TYR A 152 -6.72 7.70 2.77
CA TYR A 152 -5.55 6.86 3.01
C TYR A 152 -5.23 6.70 4.50
N SER A 153 -5.40 7.75 5.31
CA SER A 153 -5.22 7.65 6.76
C SER A 153 -6.20 6.67 7.39
N LYS A 154 -7.48 6.71 6.99
CA LYS A 154 -8.49 5.77 7.47
C LYS A 154 -8.20 4.33 7.05
N TRP A 155 -7.75 4.14 5.81
CA TRP A 155 -7.32 2.84 5.33
C TRP A 155 -6.14 2.30 6.15
N ALA A 156 -5.14 3.13 6.41
CA ALA A 156 -3.99 2.77 7.23
C ALA A 156 -4.41 2.40 8.66
N ASP A 157 -5.29 3.20 9.28
CA ASP A 157 -5.81 2.93 10.63
C ASP A 157 -6.56 1.59 10.70
N SER A 158 -7.38 1.28 9.68
CA SER A 158 -8.13 0.01 9.64
C SER A 158 -7.23 -1.22 9.48
N HIS A 159 -6.03 -1.05 8.91
CA HIS A 159 -5.00 -2.10 8.79
C HIS A 159 -4.00 -2.11 9.96
N GLY A 160 -4.22 -1.29 10.99
CA GLY A 160 -3.32 -1.19 12.13
C GLY A 160 -1.97 -0.52 11.82
N PHE A 161 -1.87 0.17 10.68
CA PHE A 161 -0.69 0.93 10.30
C PHE A 161 -0.67 2.30 11.00
N LYS A 162 0.53 2.81 11.23
CA LYS A 162 0.72 4.14 11.81
C LYS A 162 1.09 5.14 10.74
N THR A 163 0.40 6.28 10.72
CA THR A 163 0.70 7.38 9.81
C THR A 163 1.48 8.49 10.52
N GLU A 164 2.53 9.01 9.88
CA GLU A 164 3.30 10.15 10.36
C GLU A 164 3.46 11.19 9.23
N VAL A 165 3.01 12.43 9.48
CA VAL A 165 3.15 13.51 8.50
C VAL A 165 4.60 14.01 8.49
N LEU A 166 5.26 13.97 7.32
CA LEU A 166 6.63 14.39 7.11
C LEU A 166 6.72 15.84 6.63
N ASP A 167 5.84 16.24 5.71
CA ASP A 167 5.74 17.58 5.15
C ASP A 167 4.29 17.94 4.85
N TYR A 168 3.94 19.22 5.05
CA TYR A 168 2.57 19.68 4.87
C TYR A 168 2.57 21.13 4.40
N LEU A 169 1.82 21.40 3.35
CA LEU A 169 1.62 22.72 2.79
C LEU A 169 0.12 22.98 2.60
N ASP A 170 -0.40 23.98 3.32
CA ASP A 170 -1.79 24.42 3.20
C ASP A 170 -2.11 24.95 1.79
N GLY A 171 -3.35 24.77 1.36
CA GLY A 171 -3.91 25.51 0.24
C GLY A 171 -4.10 26.99 0.59
N ASP A 172 -4.09 27.84 -0.42
CA ASP A 172 -4.15 29.31 -0.21
C ASP A 172 -5.47 29.74 0.46
N GLU A 173 -6.59 29.07 0.16
CA GLU A 173 -7.93 29.38 0.71
C GLU A 173 -8.50 28.22 1.54
N ALA A 174 -8.29 26.98 1.12
CA ALA A 174 -8.75 25.78 1.81
C ALA A 174 -8.00 24.53 1.34
N GLY A 175 -8.07 23.48 2.14
CA GLY A 175 -7.52 22.16 1.80
C GLY A 175 -6.00 22.11 1.83
N ILE A 176 -5.42 21.13 1.15
CA ILE A 176 -4.00 20.78 1.18
C ILE A 176 -3.41 20.97 -0.21
N LYS A 177 -2.39 21.81 -0.35
CA LYS A 177 -1.67 21.99 -1.62
C LYS A 177 -0.69 20.84 -1.87
N SER A 178 -0.02 20.39 -0.83
CA SER A 178 0.88 19.23 -0.86
C SER A 178 1.01 18.64 0.54
N ILE A 179 1.01 17.31 0.62
CA ILE A 179 1.30 16.59 1.86
C ILE A 179 2.16 15.37 1.56
N THR A 180 3.18 15.17 2.39
CA THR A 180 3.98 13.93 2.41
C THR A 180 3.82 13.29 3.78
N PHE A 181 3.42 12.05 3.81
CA PHE A 181 3.26 11.28 5.03
C PHE A 181 3.81 9.87 4.86
N GLU A 182 4.25 9.30 5.95
CA GLU A 182 4.74 7.95 6.03
C GLU A 182 3.64 7.03 6.57
N VAL A 183 3.54 5.85 5.99
CA VAL A 183 2.67 4.76 6.47
C VAL A 183 3.57 3.64 6.94
N ASN A 184 3.58 3.42 8.26
CA ASN A 184 4.45 2.46 8.93
C ASN A 184 3.68 1.16 9.17
N GLY A 185 4.06 0.11 8.47
CA GLY A 185 3.47 -1.23 8.61
C GLY A 185 4.05 -2.21 7.61
N GLU A 186 3.92 -3.49 7.91
CA GLU A 186 4.39 -4.54 7.02
C GLU A 186 3.58 -4.54 5.71
N ASN A 187 4.28 -4.54 4.59
CA ASN A 187 3.71 -4.47 3.24
C ASN A 187 2.98 -3.17 2.89
N ALA A 188 3.13 -2.10 3.67
CA ALA A 188 2.45 -0.83 3.40
C ALA A 188 2.77 -0.29 1.99
N TYR A 189 4.04 -0.35 1.56
CA TYR A 189 4.42 0.03 0.20
C TYR A 189 3.81 -0.91 -0.85
N GLY A 190 3.83 -2.22 -0.58
CA GLY A 190 3.29 -3.22 -1.50
C GLY A 190 1.82 -3.00 -1.87
N TYR A 191 1.00 -2.58 -0.91
CA TYR A 191 -0.39 -2.19 -1.14
C TYR A 191 -0.50 -0.81 -1.80
N LEU A 192 0.14 0.20 -1.21
CA LEU A 192 -0.02 1.59 -1.61
C LEU A 192 0.60 1.92 -2.97
N LYS A 193 1.57 1.12 -3.48
CA LYS A 193 2.09 1.29 -4.84
C LYS A 193 0.99 1.24 -5.91
N SER A 194 -0.14 0.57 -5.62
CA SER A 194 -1.32 0.52 -6.48
C SER A 194 -2.01 1.89 -6.63
N GLU A 195 -1.81 2.78 -5.67
CA GLU A 195 -2.46 4.10 -5.61
C GLU A 195 -1.66 5.20 -6.33
N LYS A 196 -0.47 4.86 -6.83
CA LYS A 196 0.39 5.79 -7.56
C LYS A 196 -0.26 6.21 -8.88
N GLY A 197 -0.48 7.52 -9.04
CA GLY A 197 -1.03 8.11 -10.26
C GLY A 197 -1.95 9.30 -10.00
N VAL A 198 -2.80 9.61 -10.97
CA VAL A 198 -3.72 10.75 -10.91
C VAL A 198 -5.12 10.29 -10.52
N HIS A 199 -5.67 10.93 -9.49
CA HIS A 199 -7.02 10.72 -8.98
C HIS A 199 -7.93 11.86 -9.42
N ARG A 200 -9.03 11.53 -10.10
CA ARG A 200 -9.99 12.50 -10.63
C ARG A 200 -11.25 12.55 -9.78
N LEU A 201 -11.61 13.72 -9.27
CA LEU A 201 -12.87 13.97 -8.58
C LEU A 201 -13.84 14.70 -9.51
N VAL A 202 -15.11 14.28 -9.50
CA VAL A 202 -16.23 14.98 -10.17
C VAL A 202 -17.35 15.15 -9.13
N ARG A 203 -17.57 16.39 -8.70
CA ARG A 203 -18.64 16.73 -7.75
C ARG A 203 -19.18 18.14 -7.96
N ILE A 204 -20.29 18.46 -7.30
CA ILE A 204 -20.74 19.85 -7.11
C ILE A 204 -19.81 20.48 -6.10
N SER A 205 -19.12 21.56 -6.50
CA SER A 205 -18.13 22.22 -5.65
C SER A 205 -18.79 22.97 -4.49
N PRO A 206 -18.36 22.74 -3.23
CA PRO A 206 -18.81 23.52 -2.10
C PRO A 206 -18.28 24.97 -2.11
N PHE A 207 -17.24 25.25 -2.90
CA PHE A 207 -16.63 26.58 -3.05
C PHE A 207 -17.27 27.42 -4.17
N ASN A 208 -18.18 26.84 -4.94
CA ASN A 208 -18.85 27.52 -6.04
C ASN A 208 -20.28 27.86 -5.67
N ALA A 209 -20.57 29.14 -5.42
CA ALA A 209 -21.91 29.65 -5.05
C ALA A 209 -22.98 29.31 -6.11
N ALA A 210 -22.61 29.09 -7.37
CA ALA A 210 -23.54 28.71 -8.46
C ALA A 210 -23.85 27.20 -8.48
N GLY A 211 -23.29 26.39 -7.57
CA GLY A 211 -23.54 24.96 -7.48
C GLY A 211 -23.15 24.18 -8.75
N LYS A 212 -22.17 24.66 -9.51
CA LYS A 212 -21.72 23.99 -10.73
C LYS A 212 -20.90 22.75 -10.40
N ARG A 213 -21.12 21.71 -11.19
CA ARG A 213 -20.27 20.50 -11.18
C ARG A 213 -18.89 20.84 -11.71
N GLN A 214 -17.87 20.48 -10.96
CA GLN A 214 -16.47 20.69 -11.30
C GLN A 214 -15.71 19.37 -11.32
N THR A 215 -14.58 19.39 -12.03
CA THR A 215 -13.64 18.27 -12.09
C THR A 215 -12.31 18.75 -11.55
N SER A 216 -11.75 18.03 -10.58
CA SER A 216 -10.48 18.34 -9.96
C SER A 216 -9.57 17.12 -9.99
N PHE A 217 -8.28 17.37 -10.00
CA PHE A 217 -7.27 16.34 -10.05
C PHE A 217 -6.31 16.49 -8.88
N ALA A 218 -5.84 15.37 -8.37
CA ALA A 218 -4.74 15.30 -7.44
C ALA A 218 -3.84 14.13 -7.82
N SER A 219 -2.54 14.31 -7.73
CA SER A 219 -1.58 13.23 -7.94
C SER A 219 -1.19 12.59 -6.62
N CYS A 220 -1.05 11.28 -6.65
CA CYS A 220 -0.51 10.46 -5.59
C CYS A 220 0.81 9.84 -6.07
N ASP A 221 1.88 10.11 -5.37
CA ASP A 221 3.18 9.44 -5.57
C ASP A 221 3.46 8.56 -4.37
N VAL A 222 3.93 7.34 -4.60
CA VAL A 222 4.21 6.37 -3.56
C VAL A 222 5.62 5.84 -3.74
N MET A 223 6.38 5.85 -2.64
CA MET A 223 7.76 5.37 -2.59
C MET A 223 7.94 4.43 -1.40
N PRO A 224 8.84 3.44 -1.51
CA PRO A 224 9.22 2.66 -0.34
C PRO A 224 10.04 3.52 0.64
N ASP A 225 9.85 3.31 1.93
CA ASP A 225 10.80 3.79 2.93
C ASP A 225 11.95 2.79 3.02
N ILE A 226 13.12 3.20 2.57
CA ILE A 226 14.28 2.34 2.48
C ILE A 226 15.23 2.73 3.60
N GLU A 227 15.34 1.86 4.61
CA GLU A 227 16.24 2.05 5.76
C GLU A 227 17.69 1.67 5.44
N GLU A 228 17.94 0.80 4.44
CA GLU A 228 19.25 0.28 4.11
C GLU A 228 19.89 0.96 2.90
N ASP A 229 21.22 0.88 2.87
CA ASP A 229 22.13 1.46 1.91
C ASP A 229 21.75 1.06 0.46
N LEU A 230 20.95 1.88 -0.16
CA LEU A 230 20.83 1.82 -1.60
C LEU A 230 22.24 2.04 -2.18
N SER A 231 22.65 1.21 -3.10
CA SER A 231 23.89 1.37 -3.89
C SER A 231 23.90 2.62 -4.77
N VAL A 232 23.10 3.62 -4.42
CA VAL A 232 23.15 4.97 -4.95
C VAL A 232 24.02 5.78 -4.01
N GLU A 233 25.30 5.86 -4.34
CA GLU A 233 26.21 6.80 -3.71
C GLU A 233 25.82 8.22 -4.17
N ILE A 234 25.49 9.07 -3.20
CA ILE A 234 25.21 10.49 -3.45
C ILE A 234 26.42 11.25 -2.95
N ALA A 235 27.16 11.87 -3.86
CA ALA A 235 28.27 12.73 -3.49
C ALA A 235 27.73 14.02 -2.85
N ASP A 236 28.41 14.53 -1.82
CA ASP A 236 28.01 15.77 -1.14
C ASP A 236 27.99 16.98 -2.09
N GLU A 237 28.81 16.94 -3.15
CA GLU A 237 28.87 17.98 -4.21
C GLU A 237 27.66 17.96 -5.15
N ASP A 238 26.93 16.85 -5.23
CA ASP A 238 25.75 16.69 -6.07
C ASP A 238 24.46 17.13 -5.39
N ILE A 239 24.54 17.53 -4.12
CA ILE A 239 23.36 17.96 -3.37
C ILE A 239 23.49 19.41 -2.91
N ARG A 240 22.37 20.15 -3.03
CA ARG A 240 22.21 21.45 -2.39
C ARG A 240 21.21 21.32 -1.26
N ILE A 241 21.63 21.70 -0.05
CA ILE A 241 20.81 21.67 1.14
C ILE A 241 20.41 23.09 1.51
N ASP A 242 19.12 23.38 1.43
CA ASP A 242 18.55 24.66 1.83
C ASP A 242 17.78 24.48 3.14
N THR A 243 18.07 25.34 4.13
CA THR A 243 17.30 25.39 5.38
C THR A 243 16.28 26.51 5.29
N TYR A 244 15.07 26.26 5.77
CA TYR A 244 14.02 27.28 5.77
C TYR A 244 13.15 27.15 7.01
N ARG A 245 12.30 28.15 7.24
CA ARG A 245 11.37 28.15 8.36
C ARG A 245 10.17 27.27 8.01
N SER A 246 9.87 26.32 8.90
CA SER A 246 8.68 25.50 8.73
C SER A 246 7.43 26.40 8.76
N SER A 247 6.52 26.20 7.79
CA SER A 247 5.21 26.82 7.77
C SER A 247 4.19 25.78 8.29
N GLY A 248 3.44 26.10 9.35
CA GLY A 248 2.41 25.23 9.90
C GLY A 248 1.74 25.85 11.14
N ALA A 249 0.57 25.35 11.51
CA ALA A 249 -0.17 25.74 12.71
C ALA A 249 0.54 25.24 13.97
N GLY A 250 1.59 25.96 14.41
CA GLY A 250 2.35 25.66 15.61
C GLY A 250 2.83 26.96 16.27
N GLY A 251 2.83 26.99 17.61
CA GLY A 251 3.11 28.19 18.41
C GLY A 251 4.45 28.87 18.11
N GLN A 252 4.72 30.01 18.77
CA GLN A 252 5.84 30.95 18.55
C GLN A 252 7.24 30.33 18.39
N HIS A 253 7.45 29.06 18.77
CA HIS A 253 8.75 28.40 18.66
C HIS A 253 9.02 27.80 17.26
N ILE A 254 8.00 27.44 16.50
CA ILE A 254 8.13 26.85 15.16
C ILE A 254 8.53 27.93 14.14
N ASN A 255 8.03 29.15 14.34
CA ASN A 255 8.30 30.28 13.42
C ASN A 255 9.67 30.96 13.64
N LYS A 256 10.49 30.51 14.61
CA LYS A 256 11.79 31.14 14.93
C LYS A 256 13.01 30.28 14.60
N THR A 257 12.84 29.00 14.27
CA THR A 257 13.97 28.08 14.00
C THR A 257 13.89 27.55 12.57
N ASP A 258 14.98 27.69 11.81
CA ASP A 258 15.12 27.14 10.44
C ASP A 258 15.40 25.63 10.53
N SER A 259 14.38 24.85 10.99
CA SER A 259 14.50 23.40 11.18
C SER A 259 14.04 22.59 9.97
N ALA A 260 13.32 23.19 9.03
CA ALA A 260 12.92 22.54 7.79
C ALA A 260 14.11 22.44 6.82
N ILE A 261 14.19 21.29 6.17
CA ILE A 261 15.25 20.95 5.21
C ILE A 261 14.63 20.71 3.84
N ARG A 262 15.25 21.31 2.83
CA ARG A 262 15.04 21.00 1.42
C ARG A 262 16.35 20.52 0.84
N ILE A 263 16.36 19.37 0.21
CA ILE A 263 17.51 18.83 -0.51
C ILE A 263 17.17 18.79 -1.99
N THR A 264 18.04 19.39 -2.80
CA THR A 264 17.95 19.34 -4.26
C THR A 264 19.15 18.56 -4.77
N HIS A 265 18.90 17.49 -5.51
CA HIS A 265 19.96 16.77 -6.22
C HIS A 265 20.20 17.47 -7.55
N ILE A 266 21.39 18.05 -7.69
CA ILE A 266 21.73 18.95 -8.80
C ILE A 266 21.66 18.23 -10.17
N PRO A 267 22.24 17.00 -10.34
CA PRO A 267 22.27 16.33 -11.62
C PRO A 267 20.86 15.93 -12.15
N THR A 268 19.95 15.49 -11.26
CA THR A 268 18.62 15.01 -11.65
C THR A 268 17.50 16.03 -11.44
N GLY A 269 17.78 17.14 -10.75
CA GLY A 269 16.77 18.15 -10.39
C GLY A 269 15.73 17.67 -9.35
N VAL A 270 15.92 16.50 -8.76
CA VAL A 270 14.99 15.96 -7.74
C VAL A 270 15.04 16.80 -6.49
N VAL A 271 13.88 17.21 -6.00
CA VAL A 271 13.72 17.98 -4.77
C VAL A 271 12.94 17.16 -3.74
N VAL A 272 13.43 17.14 -2.51
CA VAL A 272 12.75 16.57 -1.34
C VAL A 272 12.73 17.55 -0.20
N GLN A 273 11.71 17.48 0.67
CA GLN A 273 11.55 18.38 1.81
C GLN A 273 11.14 17.57 3.03
N CYS A 274 11.64 17.95 4.20
CA CYS A 274 11.23 17.39 5.49
C CYS A 274 11.24 18.46 6.57
N GLN A 275 10.13 18.57 7.34
CA GLN A 275 9.98 19.55 8.44
C GLN A 275 9.35 18.92 9.69
N ASN A 276 9.23 17.59 9.75
CA ASN A 276 8.49 16.87 10.77
C ASN A 276 9.09 16.97 12.18
N LYS A 277 10.41 16.91 12.29
CA LYS A 277 11.09 16.92 13.60
C LYS A 277 11.60 18.31 13.96
N ARG A 278 11.66 18.61 15.28
CA ARG A 278 12.26 19.85 15.79
C ARG A 278 13.78 19.92 15.60
N SER A 279 14.41 18.81 15.25
CA SER A 279 15.84 18.68 15.02
C SER A 279 16.15 18.76 13.53
N GLN A 280 16.94 19.75 13.14
CA GLN A 280 17.45 19.93 11.78
C GLN A 280 18.21 18.68 11.28
N HIS A 281 19.03 18.04 12.13
CA HIS A 281 19.75 16.83 11.77
C HIS A 281 18.80 15.66 11.43
N LYS A 282 17.78 15.41 12.26
CA LYS A 282 16.81 14.36 11.99
C LYS A 282 15.99 14.62 10.73
N ASN A 283 15.66 15.87 10.43
CA ASN A 283 15.00 16.24 9.17
C ASN A 283 15.95 16.07 7.98
N LYS A 284 17.26 16.36 8.13
CA LYS A 284 18.27 16.10 7.09
C LYS A 284 18.39 14.61 6.79
N ASP A 285 18.49 13.76 7.82
CA ASP A 285 18.62 12.33 7.65
C ASP A 285 17.40 11.75 6.92
N LYS A 286 16.18 12.13 7.33
CA LYS A 286 14.96 11.69 6.68
C LYS A 286 14.82 12.21 5.24
N ALA A 287 15.15 13.48 5.00
CA ALA A 287 15.18 14.04 3.65
C ALA A 287 16.21 13.32 2.76
N MET A 288 17.36 12.92 3.31
CA MET A 288 18.36 12.14 2.59
C MET A 288 17.85 10.74 2.23
N GLN A 289 17.14 10.05 3.14
CA GLN A 289 16.47 8.78 2.84
C GLN A 289 15.44 8.95 1.72
N MET A 290 14.60 9.99 1.79
CA MET A 290 13.62 10.30 0.74
C MET A 290 14.30 10.57 -0.62
N LEU A 291 15.45 11.26 -0.63
CA LEU A 291 16.21 11.51 -1.84
C LEU A 291 16.76 10.21 -2.43
N LYS A 292 17.38 9.37 -1.59
CA LYS A 292 17.89 8.05 -2.00
C LYS A 292 16.78 7.20 -2.63
N ALA A 293 15.61 7.14 -1.99
CA ALA A 293 14.46 6.41 -2.52
C ALA A 293 13.99 6.94 -3.89
N LYS A 294 13.92 8.28 -4.05
CA LYS A 294 13.56 8.87 -5.35
C LYS A 294 14.58 8.56 -6.45
N LEU A 295 15.86 8.69 -6.15
CA LEU A 295 16.92 8.40 -7.12
C LEU A 295 16.94 6.93 -7.52
N TYR A 296 16.69 6.03 -6.59
CA TYR A 296 16.54 4.60 -6.89
C TYR A 296 15.39 4.34 -7.86
N LEU A 297 14.21 4.91 -7.62
CA LEU A 297 13.07 4.75 -8.53
C LEU A 297 13.35 5.30 -9.92
N ILE A 298 14.07 6.41 -10.01
CA ILE A 298 14.51 6.95 -11.31
C ILE A 298 15.44 5.96 -12.01
N LYS A 299 16.43 5.41 -11.30
CA LYS A 299 17.36 4.43 -11.85
C LYS A 299 16.66 3.13 -12.28
N GLU A 300 15.68 2.68 -11.50
CA GLU A 300 14.86 1.53 -11.87
C GLU A 300 14.03 1.81 -13.12
N GLN A 301 13.45 3.01 -13.21
CA GLN A 301 12.69 3.43 -14.39
C GLN A 301 13.59 3.54 -15.64
N GLU A 302 14.77 4.15 -15.52
CA GLU A 302 15.76 4.20 -16.61
C GLU A 302 16.18 2.79 -17.08
N ASN A 303 16.33 1.84 -16.16
CA ASN A 303 16.63 0.46 -16.52
C ASN A 303 15.44 -0.22 -17.20
N ARG A 304 14.22 0.04 -16.77
CA ARG A 304 12.99 -0.45 -17.43
C ARG A 304 12.82 0.16 -18.82
N GLU A 305 13.10 1.44 -18.98
CA GLU A 305 13.06 2.13 -20.28
C GLU A 305 14.12 1.55 -21.22
N LYS A 306 15.35 1.31 -20.78
CA LYS A 306 16.37 0.63 -21.56
C LYS A 306 15.95 -0.79 -22.00
N LEU A 307 15.27 -1.53 -21.10
CA LEU A 307 14.71 -2.84 -21.43
C LEU A 307 13.52 -2.75 -22.38
N SER A 308 12.73 -1.68 -22.30
CA SER A 308 11.61 -1.36 -23.20
C SER A 308 12.09 -0.93 -24.58
N ASP A 309 13.14 -0.12 -24.66
CA ASP A 309 13.77 0.27 -25.94
C ASP A 309 14.36 -0.94 -26.66
N ILE A 310 14.88 -1.91 -25.94
CA ILE A 310 15.32 -3.21 -26.48
C ILE A 310 14.12 -4.07 -26.95
N ARG A 311 12.91 -3.84 -26.38
CA ARG A 311 11.68 -4.58 -26.73
C ARG A 311 10.76 -3.88 -27.74
N GLY A 312 10.99 -2.60 -28.09
CA GLY A 312 10.21 -1.81 -29.04
C GLY A 312 8.93 -1.22 -28.43
N GLU A 313 8.85 0.11 -28.48
CA GLU A 313 7.75 1.07 -28.26
C GLU A 313 6.59 0.67 -27.33
N VAL A 314 6.55 1.31 -26.18
CA VAL A 314 5.30 1.63 -25.48
C VAL A 314 5.14 3.15 -25.49
N SER A 315 4.09 3.61 -26.16
CA SER A 315 3.78 5.04 -26.37
C SER A 315 3.49 5.78 -25.07
N ASP A 316 4.13 6.90 -24.96
CA ASP A 316 4.04 7.97 -23.97
C ASP A 316 2.67 8.67 -23.99
N ASN A 317 2.04 9.05 -22.82
CA ASN A 317 1.99 10.43 -22.39
C ASN A 317 0.77 10.91 -21.65
N GLY A 318 1.06 11.67 -20.60
CA GLY A 318 0.50 12.93 -20.13
C GLY A 318 -1.02 13.13 -20.16
N TRP A 319 -1.65 13.61 -19.09
CA TRP A 319 -3.07 13.98 -18.94
C TRP A 319 -4.13 12.85 -19.17
N GLY A 320 -3.77 11.72 -19.76
CA GLY A 320 -4.60 10.53 -19.95
C GLY A 320 -4.44 9.44 -18.88
N ASN A 321 -3.46 9.55 -18.00
CA ASN A 321 -3.10 8.50 -17.03
C ASN A 321 -3.83 8.61 -15.69
N GLN A 322 -5.15 8.93 -15.74
CA GLN A 322 -5.98 8.82 -14.54
C GLN A 322 -6.08 7.36 -14.14
N ILE A 323 -5.59 7.01 -12.94
CA ILE A 323 -5.74 5.66 -12.44
C ILE A 323 -7.17 5.41 -11.93
N ARG A 324 -7.79 6.43 -11.28
CA ARG A 324 -9.12 6.28 -10.69
C ARG A 324 -9.95 7.55 -10.79
N SER A 325 -11.23 7.38 -11.07
CA SER A 325 -12.22 8.46 -11.08
C SER A 325 -13.23 8.27 -9.97
N TYR A 326 -13.52 9.36 -9.27
CA TYR A 326 -14.50 9.45 -8.19
C TYR A 326 -15.59 10.42 -8.63
N VAL A 327 -16.78 9.90 -8.92
CA VAL A 327 -17.94 10.66 -9.36
C VAL A 327 -18.95 10.67 -8.22
N MET A 328 -19.31 11.88 -7.74
CA MET A 328 -20.29 12.04 -6.66
C MET A 328 -21.64 12.54 -7.22
N GLN A 329 -21.66 13.23 -8.36
CA GLN A 329 -22.86 13.69 -9.07
C GLN A 329 -22.68 13.63 -10.59
N PRO A 330 -23.74 13.33 -11.40
CA PRO A 330 -25.15 13.10 -11.03
C PRO A 330 -25.44 11.67 -10.53
N TYR A 331 -24.50 10.80 -10.62
CA TYR A 331 -24.50 9.44 -10.07
C TYR A 331 -23.26 9.23 -9.20
N THR A 332 -23.29 8.22 -8.35
CA THR A 332 -22.14 7.87 -7.51
C THR A 332 -21.38 6.70 -8.10
N MET A 333 -20.05 6.85 -8.29
CA MET A 333 -19.20 5.78 -8.81
C MET A 333 -17.74 6.06 -8.48
N VAL A 334 -17.01 5.06 -8.08
CA VAL A 334 -15.54 5.03 -8.09
C VAL A 334 -15.13 3.95 -9.10
N LYS A 335 -14.25 4.29 -10.02
CA LYS A 335 -13.77 3.36 -11.05
C LYS A 335 -12.27 3.47 -11.25
N ASP A 336 -11.57 2.36 -11.14
CA ASP A 336 -10.16 2.23 -11.54
C ASP A 336 -10.09 1.90 -13.04
N HIS A 337 -9.37 2.73 -13.79
CA HIS A 337 -9.31 2.60 -15.25
C HIS A 337 -8.32 1.55 -15.72
N ARG A 338 -7.42 1.10 -14.86
CA ARG A 338 -6.39 0.08 -15.15
C ARG A 338 -6.97 -1.33 -15.07
N THR A 339 -7.75 -1.56 -14.02
CA THR A 339 -8.30 -2.90 -13.69
C THR A 339 -9.75 -3.07 -14.12
N GLY A 340 -10.47 -1.97 -14.29
CA GLY A 340 -11.91 -1.96 -14.54
C GLY A 340 -12.76 -2.13 -13.27
N GLU A 341 -12.14 -2.29 -12.10
CA GLU A 341 -12.85 -2.39 -10.81
C GLU A 341 -13.67 -1.15 -10.54
N GLU A 342 -14.94 -1.32 -10.16
CA GLU A 342 -15.83 -0.18 -9.91
C GLU A 342 -16.84 -0.47 -8.78
N THR A 343 -17.20 0.59 -8.05
CA THR A 343 -18.26 0.54 -7.02
C THR A 343 -19.11 1.79 -7.02
N GLY A 344 -20.40 1.65 -6.73
CA GLY A 344 -21.31 2.78 -6.51
C GLY A 344 -21.21 3.39 -5.11
N ASN A 345 -20.57 2.70 -4.15
CA ASN A 345 -20.47 3.16 -2.76
C ASN A 345 -19.25 4.07 -2.56
N VAL A 346 -19.32 5.27 -3.09
CA VAL A 346 -18.24 6.26 -2.99
C VAL A 346 -17.90 6.59 -1.53
N GLN A 347 -18.90 6.62 -0.64
CA GLN A 347 -18.67 6.95 0.77
C GLN A 347 -17.81 5.90 1.46
N SER A 348 -18.05 4.62 1.21
CA SER A 348 -17.24 3.54 1.76
C SER A 348 -15.78 3.66 1.34
N VAL A 349 -15.54 3.98 0.05
CA VAL A 349 -14.17 4.21 -0.46
C VAL A 349 -13.52 5.40 0.23
N MET A 350 -14.23 6.53 0.37
CA MET A 350 -13.73 7.71 1.07
C MET A 350 -13.52 7.48 2.58
N ASP A 351 -14.16 6.46 3.13
CA ASP A 351 -13.97 6.02 4.52
C ASP A 351 -12.85 4.96 4.68
N GLY A 352 -12.10 4.69 3.60
CA GLY A 352 -10.88 3.89 3.64
C GLY A 352 -11.03 2.46 3.11
N ASN A 353 -12.19 2.06 2.58
CA ASN A 353 -12.35 0.73 1.98
C ASN A 353 -11.77 0.70 0.56
N LEU A 354 -10.44 0.51 0.47
CA LEU A 354 -9.67 0.53 -0.77
C LEU A 354 -9.24 -0.86 -1.25
N ASP A 355 -9.38 -1.88 -0.42
CA ASP A 355 -8.79 -3.21 -0.64
C ASP A 355 -9.21 -3.84 -1.96
N ALA A 356 -10.49 -3.68 -2.36
CA ALA A 356 -10.97 -4.19 -3.64
C ALA A 356 -10.16 -3.64 -4.83
N PHE A 357 -9.87 -2.34 -4.82
CA PHE A 357 -9.09 -1.67 -5.88
C PHE A 357 -7.61 -2.04 -5.83
N MET A 358 -7.01 -2.05 -4.63
CA MET A 358 -5.61 -2.43 -4.45
C MET A 358 -5.39 -3.88 -4.87
N ASN A 359 -6.26 -4.78 -4.46
CA ASN A 359 -6.20 -6.20 -4.78
C ASN A 359 -6.42 -6.46 -6.28
N ALA A 360 -7.38 -5.75 -6.91
CA ALA A 360 -7.59 -5.83 -8.35
C ALA A 360 -6.32 -5.39 -9.12
N TYR A 361 -5.66 -4.33 -8.67
CA TYR A 361 -4.41 -3.87 -9.28
C TYR A 361 -3.27 -4.88 -9.09
N LEU A 362 -3.09 -5.44 -7.90
CA LEU A 362 -2.05 -6.44 -7.63
C LEU A 362 -2.24 -7.70 -8.49
N ARG A 363 -3.47 -8.15 -8.66
CA ARG A 363 -3.80 -9.25 -9.59
C ARG A 363 -3.50 -8.87 -11.05
N TRP A 364 -3.83 -7.64 -11.45
CA TRP A 364 -3.61 -7.16 -12.81
C TRP A 364 -2.14 -7.10 -13.20
N ILE A 365 -1.25 -6.62 -12.32
CA ILE A 365 0.19 -6.53 -12.62
C ILE A 365 0.89 -7.88 -12.65
N THR A 366 0.35 -8.90 -11.96
CA THR A 366 0.92 -10.25 -11.91
C THR A 366 0.40 -11.15 -13.02
N THR A 367 -0.72 -10.78 -13.64
CA THR A 367 -1.28 -11.53 -14.78
C THR A 367 -0.53 -11.17 -16.06
N PRO A 368 0.06 -12.14 -16.79
CA PRO A 368 0.69 -11.83 -18.07
C PRO A 368 -0.33 -11.17 -18.98
N GLN A 369 -0.10 -9.91 -19.33
CA GLN A 369 -0.96 -9.24 -20.31
C GLN A 369 -0.76 -9.98 -21.63
N LYS A 370 -1.82 -10.61 -22.13
CA LYS A 370 -1.82 -11.17 -23.48
C LYS A 370 -1.59 -10.03 -24.46
N ALA A 371 -0.41 -10.06 -25.09
CA ALA A 371 -0.04 -9.19 -26.19
C ALA A 371 -1.00 -9.32 -27.37
#